data_6366c353ae8bcf02a5a491de7e519cf9
#
_entry.id   6366c353ae8bcf02a5a491de7e519cf9
#
_cell.length_a   1.000
_cell.length_b   1.000
_cell.length_c   1.000
_cell.angle_alpha   90.00
_cell.angle_beta   90.00
_cell.angle_gamma   90.00
#
_symmetry.space_group_name_H-M   'P 1'
#
loop_
_entity.id
_entity.type
_entity.pdbx_description
1 polymer ?
#
loop_
_entity_poly.entity_id
_entity_poly.type
_entity_poly.pdbx_seq_one_letter_code
_entity_poly.pdbx_strand_id
1 'polypeptide(L)'
;MNISRFYLFLVFYALAFAQDDQIIKYEDLFDRNGLVYAPDQDTSFSGNVKAIWASGINKLEYNYVDGKPDAKWNNWYENGQPEEEIEYQLGVKNGVHKQWYSNGQLEFERTYKEGIHDGNWTEWYQNGQPMVEGNFLNGKPDGLWVYWYPNGQKREEGNPVSSDSSGLAFLNDGIWNYWHPNGQLKETGNYINGEKDGQWVEWHSNGQTKLKETYKNNKKNGKWLLWYNNGQIEVEGDYRDNEKSGKWTNWYPWGWRSYELNKKESESAFILWFDDQQKSSEGFFKNNREDKTWVWWSREGMLDSSGVFDVGLRSGKWTFRDSEANKQLEGRYENGVLSNLIAVSALNDFDPKKDQYDVIDREWTEWYSNGEKRVEVIYESGGESKLGKGSGTWNLWFENGNEKLSQSYLNGKEEGTWSEWFETGANKKEYNWSNGSLNGKYTEWYESGEEKIEGEYSEGSKTGSWTEYFVSGEKKSVESYEDGLPSGEWTEWYANNNSKQQANWESGVLTGKWTEWYSDGQKSIEGEVEEGLATGNWIDWYADGTKSFEGTPKRSVEKERWTKWNEKIQNSIDSKK
;
A
#
# COMPACT_ATOMS: atom_id res chain seq x y z
N MET A 1 -28.13 -56.29 79.53
CA MET A 1 -26.69 -55.95 79.50
C MET A 1 -26.45 -55.11 78.28
N ASN A 2 -26.67 -53.82 78.36
CA ASN A 2 -26.45 -52.90 77.22
C ASN A 2 -25.73 -51.67 77.78
N ILE A 3 -24.53 -51.44 77.31
CA ILE A 3 -23.71 -50.29 77.63
C ILE A 3 -24.00 -49.24 76.59
N SER A 4 -24.65 -48.16 77.02
CA SER A 4 -24.92 -46.98 76.20
C SER A 4 -23.65 -46.12 76.11
N ARG A 5 -23.17 -45.84 74.91
CA ARG A 5 -22.11 -44.87 74.62
C ARG A 5 -22.75 -43.50 74.43
N PHE A 6 -22.43 -42.56 75.28
CA PHE A 6 -22.66 -41.13 75.10
C PHE A 6 -21.64 -40.57 74.08
N TYR A 7 -22.14 -40.05 72.95
CA TYR A 7 -21.36 -39.18 72.07
C TYR A 7 -21.60 -37.74 72.51
N LEU A 8 -20.53 -37.12 72.99
CA LEU A 8 -20.47 -35.69 73.26
C LEU A 8 -20.29 -34.94 71.88
N PHE A 9 -21.34 -34.28 71.38
CA PHE A 9 -21.22 -33.35 70.26
C PHE A 9 -20.67 -32.03 70.77
N LEU A 10 -19.39 -31.74 70.53
CA LEU A 10 -18.81 -30.41 70.59
C LEU A 10 -19.29 -29.60 69.37
N VAL A 11 -20.30 -28.76 69.58
CA VAL A 11 -20.70 -27.73 68.63
C VAL A 11 -19.65 -26.62 68.69
N PHE A 12 -18.73 -26.59 67.76
CA PHE A 12 -17.93 -25.41 67.53
C PHE A 12 -18.85 -24.35 66.93
N TYR A 13 -19.23 -23.36 67.66
CA TYR A 13 -19.71 -22.09 67.17
C TYR A 13 -18.48 -21.41 66.50
N ALA A 14 -18.36 -21.51 65.19
CA ALA A 14 -17.57 -20.56 64.46
C ALA A 14 -18.31 -19.22 64.57
N LEU A 15 -17.84 -18.35 65.39
CA LEU A 15 -18.14 -16.94 65.32
C LEU A 15 -17.53 -16.46 64.00
N ALA A 16 -18.33 -16.42 62.91
CA ALA A 16 -18.05 -15.60 61.77
C ALA A 16 -18.12 -14.16 62.28
N PHE A 17 -16.97 -13.56 62.50
CA PHE A 17 -16.89 -12.10 62.52
C PHE A 17 -17.30 -11.63 61.15
N ALA A 18 -18.51 -11.11 61.01
CA ALA A 18 -18.85 -10.23 59.92
C ALA A 18 -17.89 -9.04 60.06
N GLN A 19 -16.88 -9.02 59.26
CA GLN A 19 -16.06 -7.84 59.05
C GLN A 19 -17.02 -6.81 58.45
N ASP A 20 -17.29 -5.72 59.20
CA ASP A 20 -18.01 -4.57 58.65
C ASP A 20 -17.28 -4.18 57.39
N ASP A 21 -17.90 -4.42 56.22
CA ASP A 21 -17.40 -3.95 54.92
C ASP A 21 -17.45 -2.42 54.94
N GLN A 22 -16.45 -1.78 55.52
CA GLN A 22 -16.26 -0.34 55.41
C GLN A 22 -15.89 -0.06 53.94
N ILE A 23 -16.89 0.38 53.19
CA ILE A 23 -16.66 0.89 51.83
C ILE A 23 -15.85 2.18 51.96
N ILE A 24 -14.55 2.11 51.69
CA ILE A 24 -13.66 3.27 51.63
C ILE A 24 -13.83 3.90 50.24
N LYS A 25 -13.85 5.24 50.20
CA LYS A 25 -13.88 5.94 48.90
C LYS A 25 -12.54 5.79 48.21
N TYR A 26 -12.60 5.54 46.91
CA TYR A 26 -11.39 5.39 46.10
C TYR A 26 -10.44 6.59 46.20
N GLU A 27 -10.99 7.81 46.33
CA GLU A 27 -10.26 9.08 46.46
C GLU A 27 -9.42 9.18 47.75
N ASP A 28 -9.74 8.40 48.74
CA ASP A 28 -9.07 8.38 50.06
C ASP A 28 -7.87 7.42 50.08
N LEU A 29 -7.72 6.56 49.05
CA LEU A 29 -6.62 5.60 48.96
C LEU A 29 -5.35 6.23 48.36
N PHE A 30 -4.19 5.78 48.84
CA PHE A 30 -2.91 6.21 48.29
C PHE A 30 -1.96 5.03 48.05
N ASP A 31 -1.16 5.12 46.98
CA ASP A 31 -0.12 4.15 46.64
C ASP A 31 1.19 4.47 47.40
N ARG A 32 1.79 3.44 47.98
CA ARG A 32 3.13 3.48 48.55
C ARG A 32 3.91 2.25 48.07
N ASN A 33 4.84 2.46 47.17
CA ASN A 33 5.70 1.42 46.58
C ASN A 33 4.91 0.28 45.88
N GLY A 34 3.84 0.61 45.15
CA GLY A 34 3.00 -0.36 44.46
C GLY A 34 2.02 -1.15 45.33
N LEU A 35 1.83 -0.73 46.56
CA LEU A 35 0.79 -1.23 47.45
C LEU A 35 -0.15 -0.09 47.85
N VAL A 36 -1.42 -0.39 47.92
CA VAL A 36 -2.46 0.59 48.30
C VAL A 36 -2.71 0.58 49.79
N TYR A 37 -2.87 1.78 50.39
CA TYR A 37 -3.13 2.02 51.79
C TYR A 37 -4.36 2.89 51.96
N ALA A 38 -5.09 2.65 53.06
CA ALA A 38 -6.14 3.54 53.50
C ALA A 38 -5.56 4.66 54.42
N PRO A 39 -6.26 5.81 54.55
CA PRO A 39 -5.86 6.89 55.44
C PRO A 39 -5.62 6.38 56.87
N ASP A 40 -4.56 6.90 57.50
CA ASP A 40 -4.19 6.61 58.87
C ASP A 40 -3.90 5.12 59.19
N GLN A 41 -3.61 4.31 58.15
CA GLN A 41 -3.21 2.91 58.32
C GLN A 41 -1.75 2.69 57.89
N ASP A 42 -1.01 1.97 58.74
CA ASP A 42 0.38 1.56 58.43
C ASP A 42 0.43 0.17 57.73
N THR A 43 -0.69 -0.54 57.70
CA THR A 43 -0.83 -1.81 56.98
C THR A 43 -1.48 -1.58 55.63
N SER A 44 -1.05 -2.36 54.65
CA SER A 44 -1.63 -2.34 53.30
C SER A 44 -3.12 -2.67 53.34
N PHE A 45 -3.89 -2.00 52.48
CA PHE A 45 -5.35 -2.08 52.47
C PHE A 45 -5.86 -3.44 51.96
N SER A 46 -6.85 -3.99 52.63
CA SER A 46 -7.64 -5.15 52.16
C SER A 46 -9.12 -4.82 52.30
N GLY A 47 -9.87 -4.90 51.20
CA GLY A 47 -11.30 -4.60 51.21
C GLY A 47 -11.82 -4.12 49.85
N ASN A 48 -13.12 -3.79 49.84
CA ASN A 48 -13.79 -3.27 48.66
C ASN A 48 -13.76 -1.74 48.64
N VAL A 49 -13.57 -1.20 47.43
CA VAL A 49 -13.57 0.24 47.15
C VAL A 49 -14.64 0.53 46.12
N LYS A 50 -15.42 1.59 46.34
CA LYS A 50 -16.44 2.06 45.38
C LYS A 50 -16.31 3.57 45.16
N ALA A 51 -16.57 3.98 43.94
CA ALA A 51 -16.83 5.38 43.62
C ALA A 51 -18.10 5.49 42.76
N ILE A 52 -18.73 6.65 42.82
CA ILE A 52 -19.92 6.97 42.01
C ILE A 52 -19.69 8.24 41.22
N TRP A 53 -20.33 8.33 40.07
CA TRP A 53 -20.41 9.54 39.29
C TRP A 53 -21.24 10.62 39.99
N ALA A 54 -21.12 11.86 39.60
CA ALA A 54 -21.94 12.95 40.13
C ALA A 54 -23.45 12.70 39.92
N SER A 55 -23.81 11.90 38.94
CA SER A 55 -25.17 11.42 38.65
C SER A 55 -25.69 10.37 39.63
N GLY A 56 -24.85 9.84 40.54
CA GLY A 56 -25.21 8.80 41.48
C GLY A 56 -25.05 7.35 40.95
N ILE A 57 -24.60 7.19 39.72
CA ILE A 57 -24.33 5.90 39.08
C ILE A 57 -22.96 5.38 39.55
N ASN A 58 -22.80 4.06 39.68
CA ASN A 58 -21.50 3.46 39.98
C ASN A 58 -20.47 3.89 38.90
N LYS A 59 -19.28 4.30 39.36
CA LYS A 59 -18.13 4.63 38.52
C LYS A 59 -17.13 3.49 38.54
N LEU A 60 -16.82 2.96 39.73
CA LEU A 60 -15.89 1.83 39.89
C LEU A 60 -16.23 1.00 41.10
N GLU A 61 -15.84 -0.27 41.05
CA GLU A 61 -15.88 -1.21 42.18
C GLU A 61 -14.64 -2.12 42.09
N TYR A 62 -13.74 -1.99 43.07
CA TYR A 62 -12.46 -2.67 43.12
C TYR A 62 -12.30 -3.43 44.43
N ASN A 63 -11.64 -4.58 44.38
CA ASN A 63 -11.25 -5.33 45.58
C ASN A 63 -9.73 -5.37 45.69
N TYR A 64 -9.23 -5.20 46.91
CA TYR A 64 -7.82 -5.28 47.25
C TYR A 64 -7.59 -6.33 48.33
N VAL A 65 -6.46 -7.06 48.23
CA VAL A 65 -5.92 -7.92 49.25
C VAL A 65 -4.46 -7.57 49.47
N ASP A 66 -4.10 -7.22 50.72
CA ASP A 66 -2.74 -6.77 51.07
C ASP A 66 -2.19 -5.66 50.17
N GLY A 67 -3.04 -4.68 49.86
CA GLY A 67 -2.72 -3.54 49.02
C GLY A 67 -2.60 -3.83 47.51
N LYS A 68 -2.92 -5.04 47.11
CA LYS A 68 -2.87 -5.46 45.70
C LYS A 68 -4.25 -5.69 45.12
N PRO A 69 -4.48 -5.36 43.84
CA PRO A 69 -5.69 -5.74 43.14
C PRO A 69 -6.00 -7.23 43.31
N ASP A 70 -7.26 -7.58 43.63
CA ASP A 70 -7.69 -8.96 43.74
C ASP A 70 -9.16 -9.12 43.34
N ALA A 71 -9.57 -10.30 42.87
CA ALA A 71 -10.89 -10.60 42.35
C ALA A 71 -11.29 -9.69 41.14
N LYS A 72 -12.57 -9.39 41.01
CA LYS A 72 -13.10 -8.58 39.92
C LYS A 72 -13.00 -7.10 40.21
N TRP A 73 -12.51 -6.36 39.21
CA TRP A 73 -12.50 -4.91 39.13
C TRP A 73 -13.46 -4.48 38.06
N ASN A 74 -14.39 -3.58 38.37
CA ASN A 74 -15.42 -3.12 37.44
C ASN A 74 -15.40 -1.60 37.35
N ASN A 75 -15.50 -1.10 36.13
CA ASN A 75 -15.69 0.30 35.77
C ASN A 75 -17.00 0.47 35.01
N TRP A 76 -17.62 1.63 35.13
CA TRP A 76 -18.85 1.99 34.42
C TRP A 76 -18.74 3.40 33.84
N TYR A 77 -19.25 3.58 32.67
CA TYR A 77 -19.51 4.89 32.07
C TYR A 77 -20.56 5.68 32.86
N GLU A 78 -20.57 7.00 32.73
CA GLU A 78 -21.55 7.86 33.38
C GLU A 78 -23.01 7.59 32.94
N ASN A 79 -23.22 6.99 31.79
CA ASN A 79 -24.53 6.52 31.30
C ASN A 79 -24.97 5.19 31.95
N GLY A 80 -24.18 4.60 32.86
CA GLY A 80 -24.47 3.38 33.57
C GLY A 80 -24.14 2.08 32.85
N GLN A 81 -23.64 2.16 31.61
CA GLN A 81 -23.14 0.97 30.90
C GLN A 81 -21.81 0.52 31.50
N PRO A 82 -21.51 -0.78 31.51
CA PRO A 82 -20.19 -1.26 31.90
C PRO A 82 -19.13 -0.65 30.96
N GLU A 83 -17.98 -0.32 31.50
CA GLU A 83 -16.82 0.18 30.74
C GLU A 83 -15.73 -0.89 30.71
N GLU A 84 -15.40 -1.48 31.86
CA GLU A 84 -14.33 -2.45 31.97
C GLU A 84 -14.59 -3.44 33.11
N GLU A 85 -14.27 -4.70 32.90
CA GLU A 85 -14.22 -5.77 33.92
C GLU A 85 -12.89 -6.50 33.82
N ILE A 86 -12.11 -6.56 34.91
CA ILE A 86 -10.83 -7.26 34.95
C ILE A 86 -10.81 -8.21 36.14
N GLU A 87 -10.32 -9.43 35.92
CA GLU A 87 -10.05 -10.38 37.01
C GLU A 87 -8.57 -10.34 37.40
N TYR A 88 -8.34 -10.10 38.69
CA TYR A 88 -7.01 -10.08 39.31
C TYR A 88 -6.84 -11.19 40.34
N GLN A 89 -5.62 -11.62 40.53
CA GLN A 89 -5.17 -12.45 41.63
C GLN A 89 -3.89 -11.84 42.21
N LEU A 90 -3.99 -11.25 43.42
CA LEU A 90 -2.87 -10.64 44.15
C LEU A 90 -2.01 -9.67 43.32
N GLY A 91 -2.66 -8.79 42.56
CA GLY A 91 -2.02 -7.76 41.76
C GLY A 91 -1.68 -8.15 40.32
N VAL A 92 -1.98 -9.39 39.95
CA VAL A 92 -1.68 -9.89 38.59
C VAL A 92 -2.99 -10.23 37.89
N LYS A 93 -3.15 -9.81 36.61
CA LYS A 93 -4.31 -10.21 35.80
C LYS A 93 -4.37 -11.74 35.71
N ASN A 94 -5.48 -12.35 36.13
CA ASN A 94 -5.65 -13.78 36.12
C ASN A 94 -7.13 -14.13 35.96
N GLY A 95 -7.57 -14.40 34.76
CA GLY A 95 -8.96 -14.57 34.36
C GLY A 95 -9.33 -13.71 33.16
N VAL A 96 -10.59 -13.32 33.08
CA VAL A 96 -11.13 -12.59 31.93
C VAL A 96 -10.98 -11.09 32.12
N HIS A 97 -10.62 -10.40 31.03
CA HIS A 97 -10.63 -8.95 30.93
C HIS A 97 -11.59 -8.56 29.79
N LYS A 98 -12.61 -7.78 30.12
CA LYS A 98 -13.61 -7.25 29.18
C LYS A 98 -13.58 -5.74 29.17
N GLN A 99 -13.81 -5.18 28.00
CA GLN A 99 -14.04 -3.75 27.81
C GLN A 99 -15.24 -3.54 26.90
N TRP A 100 -16.01 -2.50 27.14
CA TRP A 100 -17.21 -2.14 26.38
C TRP A 100 -17.09 -0.73 25.83
N TYR A 101 -17.68 -0.51 24.69
CA TYR A 101 -17.96 0.82 24.17
C TYR A 101 -19.04 1.52 25.00
N SER A 102 -19.08 2.84 24.97
CA SER A 102 -20.08 3.63 25.71
C SER A 102 -21.54 3.36 25.29
N ASN A 103 -21.77 2.76 24.12
CA ASN A 103 -23.08 2.29 23.68
C ASN A 103 -23.49 0.92 24.28
N GLY A 104 -22.64 0.32 25.12
CA GLY A 104 -22.87 -0.96 25.79
C GLY A 104 -22.51 -2.20 24.96
N GLN A 105 -21.99 -2.04 23.74
CA GLN A 105 -21.45 -3.15 22.96
C GLN A 105 -20.08 -3.57 23.53
N LEU A 106 -19.80 -4.88 23.56
CA LEU A 106 -18.50 -5.38 23.97
C LEU A 106 -17.45 -4.93 22.95
N GLU A 107 -16.33 -4.36 23.41
CA GLU A 107 -15.19 -3.95 22.60
C GLU A 107 -14.19 -5.09 22.50
N PHE A 108 -13.82 -5.69 23.65
CA PHE A 108 -12.99 -6.89 23.65
C PHE A 108 -13.25 -7.80 24.86
N GLU A 109 -12.90 -9.07 24.67
CA GLU A 109 -12.77 -10.08 25.74
C GLU A 109 -11.43 -10.82 25.55
N ARG A 110 -10.57 -10.78 26.59
CA ARG A 110 -9.23 -11.35 26.59
C ARG A 110 -9.02 -12.15 27.85
N THR A 111 -8.34 -13.29 27.77
CA THR A 111 -8.05 -14.15 28.91
C THR A 111 -6.58 -14.09 29.30
N TYR A 112 -6.34 -13.99 30.60
CA TYR A 112 -5.02 -13.91 31.21
C TYR A 112 -4.80 -15.04 32.19
N LYS A 113 -3.56 -15.51 32.29
CA LYS A 113 -3.07 -16.40 33.31
C LYS A 113 -1.72 -15.89 33.81
N GLU A 114 -1.64 -15.60 35.14
CA GLU A 114 -0.41 -15.07 35.74
C GLU A 114 0.15 -13.83 35.03
N GLY A 115 -0.73 -12.93 34.55
CA GLY A 115 -0.38 -11.69 33.86
C GLY A 115 -0.04 -11.82 32.38
N ILE A 116 -0.08 -13.04 31.84
CA ILE A 116 0.24 -13.33 30.45
C ILE A 116 -1.05 -13.68 29.70
N HIS A 117 -1.18 -13.29 28.44
CA HIS A 117 -2.29 -13.73 27.59
C HIS A 117 -2.30 -15.26 27.48
N ASP A 118 -3.39 -15.90 27.87
CA ASP A 118 -3.55 -17.36 27.84
C ASP A 118 -5.04 -17.71 27.71
N GLY A 119 -5.48 -18.12 26.54
CA GLY A 119 -6.87 -18.39 26.20
C GLY A 119 -7.41 -17.46 25.13
N ASN A 120 -8.73 -17.30 25.11
CA ASN A 120 -9.44 -16.58 24.06
C ASN A 120 -9.04 -15.10 24.00
N TRP A 121 -8.99 -14.60 22.75
CA TRP A 121 -8.87 -13.19 22.41
C TRP A 121 -9.92 -12.87 21.37
N THR A 122 -10.88 -12.01 21.72
CA THR A 122 -11.94 -11.58 20.80
C THR A 122 -12.13 -10.08 20.94
N GLU A 123 -12.25 -9.40 19.80
CA GLU A 123 -12.56 -7.97 19.72
C GLU A 123 -13.75 -7.75 18.80
N TRP A 124 -14.53 -6.69 19.03
CA TRP A 124 -15.71 -6.34 18.26
C TRP A 124 -15.66 -4.87 17.83
N TYR A 125 -16.23 -4.59 16.69
CA TYR A 125 -16.54 -3.23 16.27
C TYR A 125 -17.67 -2.63 17.12
N GLN A 126 -17.77 -1.31 17.16
CA GLN A 126 -18.81 -0.59 17.87
C GLN A 126 -20.24 -0.94 17.40
N ASN A 127 -20.41 -1.44 16.18
CA ASN A 127 -21.67 -1.96 15.67
C ASN A 127 -22.00 -3.39 16.12
N GLY A 128 -21.17 -3.99 17.00
CA GLY A 128 -21.33 -5.33 17.56
C GLY A 128 -20.89 -6.48 16.65
N GLN A 129 -20.38 -6.19 15.45
CA GLN A 129 -19.79 -7.24 14.59
C GLN A 129 -18.41 -7.63 15.13
N PRO A 130 -18.00 -8.92 15.03
CA PRO A 130 -16.66 -9.32 15.39
C PRO A 130 -15.62 -8.58 14.55
N MET A 131 -14.48 -8.22 15.15
CA MET A 131 -13.34 -7.60 14.50
C MET A 131 -12.19 -8.58 14.38
N VAL A 132 -11.87 -9.29 15.45
CA VAL A 132 -10.83 -10.33 15.48
C VAL A 132 -11.17 -11.40 16.51
N GLU A 133 -10.88 -12.65 16.19
CA GLU A 133 -10.89 -13.80 17.10
C GLU A 133 -9.60 -14.60 16.94
N GLY A 134 -9.04 -15.01 18.07
CA GLY A 134 -7.88 -15.87 18.13
C GLY A 134 -7.69 -16.47 19.52
N ASN A 135 -6.59 -17.14 19.70
CA ASN A 135 -6.22 -17.75 20.97
C ASN A 135 -4.76 -17.49 21.30
N PHE A 136 -4.45 -17.34 22.58
CA PHE A 136 -3.10 -17.33 23.10
C PHE A 136 -2.83 -18.56 23.94
N LEU A 137 -1.61 -19.06 23.87
CA LEU A 137 -1.09 -20.10 24.76
C LEU A 137 0.25 -19.62 25.33
N ASN A 138 0.32 -19.41 26.65
CA ASN A 138 1.52 -18.92 27.34
C ASN A 138 2.12 -17.66 26.69
N GLY A 139 1.28 -16.66 26.39
CA GLY A 139 1.68 -15.37 25.83
C GLY A 139 2.02 -15.37 24.35
N LYS A 140 1.79 -16.47 23.64
CA LYS A 140 2.02 -16.59 22.19
C LYS A 140 0.72 -16.89 21.47
N PRO A 141 0.51 -16.34 20.26
CA PRO A 141 -0.64 -16.72 19.47
C PRO A 141 -0.63 -18.22 19.19
N ASP A 142 -1.80 -18.84 19.27
CA ASP A 142 -1.98 -20.28 19.11
C ASP A 142 -3.17 -20.57 18.19
N GLY A 143 -2.93 -21.33 17.13
CA GLY A 143 -3.94 -21.73 16.17
C GLY A 143 -4.45 -20.63 15.25
N LEU A 144 -5.68 -20.82 14.77
CA LEU A 144 -6.29 -19.97 13.75
C LEU A 144 -6.73 -18.62 14.33
N TRP A 145 -6.32 -17.55 13.68
CA TRP A 145 -6.82 -16.19 13.91
C TRP A 145 -7.68 -15.76 12.74
N VAL A 146 -8.83 -15.13 13.02
CA VAL A 146 -9.79 -14.67 12.03
C VAL A 146 -10.08 -13.20 12.28
N TYR A 147 -10.07 -12.42 11.21
CA TYR A 147 -10.37 -10.99 11.21
C TYR A 147 -11.55 -10.70 10.29
N TRP A 148 -12.37 -9.72 10.64
CA TRP A 148 -13.56 -9.34 9.87
C TRP A 148 -13.54 -7.87 9.49
N TYR A 149 -14.29 -7.55 8.46
CA TYR A 149 -14.68 -6.19 8.12
C TYR A 149 -15.85 -5.73 9.02
N PRO A 150 -16.07 -4.39 9.17
CA PRO A 150 -17.21 -3.86 9.93
C PRO A 150 -18.60 -4.29 9.42
N ASN A 151 -18.70 -4.77 8.17
CA ASN A 151 -19.92 -5.33 7.60
C ASN A 151 -20.17 -6.80 7.96
N GLY A 152 -19.31 -7.41 8.81
CA GLY A 152 -19.42 -8.80 9.27
C GLY A 152 -18.87 -9.84 8.29
N GLN A 153 -18.32 -9.45 7.14
CA GLN A 153 -17.64 -10.37 6.24
C GLN A 153 -16.21 -10.63 6.73
N LYS A 154 -15.69 -11.85 6.54
CA LYS A 154 -14.29 -12.14 6.82
C LYS A 154 -13.37 -11.21 6.01
N ARG A 155 -12.30 -10.74 6.61
CA ARG A 155 -11.23 -9.95 6.00
C ARG A 155 -10.00 -10.81 5.73
N GLU A 156 -9.54 -11.55 6.74
CA GLU A 156 -8.39 -12.43 6.66
C GLU A 156 -8.44 -13.53 7.72
N GLU A 157 -7.75 -14.63 7.46
CA GLU A 157 -7.52 -15.69 8.46
C GLU A 157 -6.21 -16.41 8.20
N GLY A 158 -5.58 -16.90 9.27
CA GLY A 158 -4.36 -17.69 9.22
C GLY A 158 -3.79 -17.97 10.61
N ASN A 159 -2.62 -18.56 10.65
CA ASN A 159 -1.95 -18.92 11.89
C ASN A 159 -0.75 -17.99 12.12
N PRO A 160 -0.87 -16.96 12.97
CA PRO A 160 0.28 -16.15 13.33
C PRO A 160 1.22 -16.90 14.28
N VAL A 161 2.52 -16.58 14.21
CA VAL A 161 3.53 -17.05 15.15
C VAL A 161 4.23 -15.85 15.78
N SER A 162 4.73 -16.00 17.01
CA SER A 162 5.50 -14.95 17.65
C SER A 162 6.84 -14.72 16.95
N SER A 163 7.15 -13.46 16.65
CA SER A 163 8.44 -13.07 16.09
C SER A 163 9.50 -12.78 17.15
N ASP A 164 9.09 -12.57 18.40
CA ASP A 164 9.96 -12.22 19.52
C ASP A 164 9.59 -12.93 20.82
N SER A 165 10.41 -12.72 21.86
CA SER A 165 10.17 -13.28 23.19
C SER A 165 9.02 -12.60 23.96
N SER A 166 8.52 -11.44 23.51
CA SER A 166 7.42 -10.73 24.16
C SER A 166 6.06 -11.35 23.84
N GLY A 167 5.97 -12.09 22.72
CA GLY A 167 4.74 -12.70 22.23
C GLY A 167 3.76 -11.69 21.58
N LEU A 168 4.13 -10.41 21.47
CA LEU A 168 3.26 -9.34 20.98
C LEU A 168 3.54 -8.94 19.53
N ALA A 169 4.70 -9.32 19.00
CA ALA A 169 5.01 -9.16 17.57
C ALA A 169 4.73 -10.48 16.85
N PHE A 170 3.95 -10.42 15.77
CA PHE A 170 3.48 -11.59 15.04
C PHE A 170 4.06 -11.63 13.63
N LEU A 171 4.31 -12.85 13.15
CA LEU A 171 4.58 -13.15 11.75
C LEU A 171 3.50 -14.10 11.24
N ASN A 172 3.14 -13.96 9.99
CA ASN A 172 2.28 -14.94 9.34
C ASN A 172 3.04 -16.24 9.12
N ASP A 173 2.43 -17.38 9.41
CA ASP A 173 2.97 -18.70 9.13
C ASP A 173 1.88 -19.62 8.59
N GLY A 174 2.25 -20.59 7.74
CA GLY A 174 1.26 -21.44 7.10
C GLY A 174 0.37 -20.72 6.08
N ILE A 175 -0.80 -21.28 5.82
CA ILE A 175 -1.76 -20.76 4.84
C ILE A 175 -2.50 -19.58 5.42
N TRP A 176 -2.53 -18.47 4.64
CA TRP A 176 -3.34 -17.29 4.91
C TRP A 176 -4.34 -17.07 3.78
N ASN A 177 -5.57 -16.72 4.17
CA ASN A 177 -6.65 -16.38 3.28
C ASN A 177 -7.10 -14.95 3.53
N TYR A 178 -7.37 -14.19 2.47
CA TYR A 178 -7.85 -12.81 2.50
C TYR A 178 -9.12 -12.71 1.66
N TRP A 179 -10.06 -11.88 2.05
CA TRP A 179 -11.33 -11.68 1.36
C TRP A 179 -11.57 -10.23 0.98
N HIS A 180 -12.33 -10.03 -0.07
CA HIS A 180 -12.91 -8.74 -0.42
C HIS A 180 -14.06 -8.39 0.55
N PRO A 181 -14.41 -7.08 0.70
CA PRO A 181 -15.54 -6.67 1.55
C PRO A 181 -16.91 -7.25 1.14
N ASN A 182 -17.04 -7.78 -0.09
CA ASN A 182 -18.23 -8.48 -0.55
C ASN A 182 -18.26 -9.98 -0.16
N GLY A 183 -17.27 -10.47 0.60
CA GLY A 183 -17.16 -11.84 1.09
C GLY A 183 -16.54 -12.83 0.10
N GLN A 184 -16.12 -12.40 -1.08
CA GLN A 184 -15.39 -13.24 -2.03
C GLN A 184 -13.93 -13.35 -1.65
N LEU A 185 -13.32 -14.52 -1.87
CA LEU A 185 -11.88 -14.73 -1.65
C LEU A 185 -11.09 -13.77 -2.53
N LYS A 186 -10.14 -13.04 -1.91
CA LYS A 186 -9.27 -12.06 -2.57
C LYS A 186 -7.90 -12.63 -2.85
N GLU A 187 -7.28 -13.26 -1.87
CA GLU A 187 -5.92 -13.78 -1.99
C GLU A 187 -5.74 -14.99 -1.06
N THR A 188 -4.94 -15.96 -1.47
CA THR A 188 -4.47 -17.05 -0.59
C THR A 188 -3.05 -17.43 -0.93
N GLY A 189 -2.30 -17.84 0.09
CA GLY A 189 -0.94 -18.34 -0.09
C GLY A 189 -0.33 -18.79 1.23
N ASN A 190 0.88 -19.28 1.14
CA ASN A 190 1.61 -19.80 2.27
C ASN A 190 2.72 -18.84 2.71
N TYR A 191 2.87 -18.69 4.02
CA TYR A 191 4.02 -18.03 4.63
C TYR A 191 4.87 -19.06 5.38
N ILE A 192 6.16 -18.79 5.43
CA ILE A 192 7.12 -19.46 6.31
C ILE A 192 7.85 -18.37 7.09
N ASN A 193 7.60 -18.27 8.40
CA ASN A 193 8.19 -17.25 9.27
C ASN A 193 8.03 -15.82 8.72
N GLY A 194 6.84 -15.46 8.24
CA GLY A 194 6.52 -14.12 7.69
C GLY A 194 6.93 -13.91 6.23
N GLU A 195 7.63 -14.85 5.61
CA GLU A 195 8.04 -14.75 4.21
C GLU A 195 7.10 -15.55 3.30
N LYS A 196 6.66 -14.95 2.18
CA LYS A 196 5.86 -15.65 1.17
C LYS A 196 6.65 -16.84 0.60
N ASP A 197 6.01 -18.02 0.59
CA ASP A 197 6.57 -19.25 0.02
C ASP A 197 5.51 -20.07 -0.71
N GLY A 198 5.91 -20.76 -1.80
CA GLY A 198 4.98 -21.54 -2.59
C GLY A 198 4.06 -20.72 -3.49
N GLN A 199 2.91 -21.30 -3.85
CA GLN A 199 1.95 -20.68 -4.77
C GLN A 199 1.06 -19.68 -4.03
N TRP A 200 0.89 -18.50 -4.65
CA TRP A 200 -0.04 -17.44 -4.26
C TRP A 200 -1.08 -17.24 -5.36
N VAL A 201 -2.32 -17.08 -4.95
CA VAL A 201 -3.45 -16.88 -5.88
C VAL A 201 -4.26 -15.68 -5.40
N GLU A 202 -4.51 -14.74 -6.31
CA GLU A 202 -5.38 -13.59 -6.09
C GLU A 202 -6.61 -13.67 -7.02
N TRP A 203 -7.74 -13.18 -6.56
CA TRP A 203 -9.00 -13.12 -7.31
C TRP A 203 -9.54 -11.69 -7.40
N HIS A 204 -10.19 -11.39 -8.49
CA HIS A 204 -11.00 -10.20 -8.64
C HIS A 204 -12.22 -10.24 -7.71
N SER A 205 -12.81 -9.09 -7.43
CA SER A 205 -14.03 -9.00 -6.60
C SER A 205 -15.27 -9.67 -7.20
N ASN A 206 -15.22 -10.11 -8.46
CA ASN A 206 -16.24 -10.95 -9.12
C ASN A 206 -15.97 -12.45 -8.96
N GLY A 207 -14.90 -12.85 -8.24
CA GLY A 207 -14.52 -14.24 -7.97
C GLY A 207 -13.69 -14.92 -9.04
N GLN A 208 -13.40 -14.25 -10.15
CA GLN A 208 -12.49 -14.81 -11.17
C GLN A 208 -11.02 -14.64 -10.73
N THR A 209 -10.19 -15.61 -11.13
CA THR A 209 -8.74 -15.52 -10.85
C THR A 209 -8.17 -14.24 -11.47
N LYS A 210 -7.38 -13.50 -10.67
CA LYS A 210 -6.65 -12.31 -11.10
C LYS A 210 -5.17 -12.58 -11.31
N LEU A 211 -4.54 -13.26 -10.33
CA LEU A 211 -3.10 -13.49 -10.35
C LEU A 211 -2.78 -14.86 -9.78
N LYS A 212 -1.83 -15.56 -10.41
CA LYS A 212 -1.13 -16.71 -9.82
C LYS A 212 0.36 -16.49 -9.92
N GLU A 213 1.04 -16.59 -8.81
CA GLU A 213 2.48 -16.41 -8.72
C GLU A 213 3.09 -17.41 -7.75
N THR A 214 4.38 -17.64 -7.88
CA THR A 214 5.11 -18.58 -7.01
C THR A 214 6.25 -17.84 -6.35
N TYR A 215 6.38 -18.05 -5.05
CA TYR A 215 7.44 -17.48 -4.22
C TYR A 215 8.36 -18.56 -3.68
N LYS A 216 9.59 -18.17 -3.42
CA LYS A 216 10.58 -18.93 -2.65
C LYS A 216 11.38 -17.93 -1.82
N ASN A 217 11.31 -18.07 -0.49
CA ASN A 217 11.97 -17.14 0.43
C ASN A 217 11.66 -15.68 0.09
N ASN A 218 10.38 -15.33 0.01
CA ASN A 218 9.85 -14.00 -0.30
C ASN A 218 10.25 -13.41 -1.67
N LYS A 219 10.86 -14.23 -2.56
CA LYS A 219 11.20 -13.82 -3.92
C LYS A 219 10.31 -14.53 -4.93
N LYS A 220 9.80 -13.79 -5.92
CA LYS A 220 9.09 -14.40 -7.06
C LYS A 220 10.02 -15.38 -7.77
N ASN A 221 9.59 -16.63 -7.85
CA ASN A 221 10.40 -17.71 -8.42
C ASN A 221 9.50 -18.80 -9.01
N GLY A 222 9.42 -18.86 -10.34
CA GLY A 222 8.55 -19.76 -11.07
C GLY A 222 7.47 -19.03 -11.87
N LYS A 223 6.40 -19.76 -12.18
CA LYS A 223 5.36 -19.29 -13.09
C LYS A 223 4.58 -18.11 -12.51
N TRP A 224 4.29 -17.13 -13.37
CA TRP A 224 3.51 -15.93 -13.08
C TRP A 224 2.44 -15.77 -14.15
N LEU A 225 1.16 -15.64 -13.73
CA LEU A 225 -0.01 -15.58 -14.59
C LEU A 225 -0.94 -14.48 -14.08
N LEU A 226 -1.29 -13.54 -14.95
CA LEU A 226 -2.26 -12.49 -14.69
C LEU A 226 -3.46 -12.65 -15.61
N TRP A 227 -4.66 -12.36 -15.12
CA TRP A 227 -5.90 -12.40 -15.87
C TRP A 227 -6.68 -11.09 -15.78
N TYR A 228 -7.31 -10.73 -16.85
CA TYR A 228 -8.35 -9.71 -16.86
C TYR A 228 -9.57 -10.13 -16.03
N ASN A 229 -10.39 -9.15 -15.66
CA ASN A 229 -11.63 -9.37 -14.91
C ASN A 229 -12.73 -10.13 -15.71
N ASN A 230 -12.52 -10.35 -17.02
CA ASN A 230 -13.37 -11.20 -17.88
C ASN A 230 -12.89 -12.65 -17.93
N GLY A 231 -11.81 -13.02 -17.21
CA GLY A 231 -11.25 -14.36 -17.12
C GLY A 231 -10.27 -14.74 -18.24
N GLN A 232 -10.00 -13.86 -19.20
CA GLN A 232 -8.95 -14.06 -20.19
C GLN A 232 -7.56 -13.82 -19.57
N ILE A 233 -6.57 -14.59 -20.02
CA ILE A 233 -5.17 -14.35 -19.63
C ILE A 233 -4.74 -12.99 -20.18
N GLU A 234 -4.13 -12.17 -19.31
CA GLU A 234 -3.52 -10.90 -19.65
C GLU A 234 -2.01 -11.07 -19.88
N VAL A 235 -1.32 -11.73 -18.94
CA VAL A 235 0.13 -11.93 -19.00
C VAL A 235 0.51 -13.31 -18.47
N GLU A 236 1.47 -13.94 -19.13
CA GLU A 236 2.13 -15.16 -18.68
C GLU A 236 3.64 -15.04 -18.79
N GLY A 237 4.37 -15.51 -17.80
CA GLY A 237 5.84 -15.59 -17.80
C GLY A 237 6.39 -16.32 -16.60
N ASP A 238 7.70 -16.28 -16.48
CA ASP A 238 8.42 -16.87 -15.36
C ASP A 238 9.32 -15.84 -14.68
N TYR A 239 9.40 -15.94 -13.35
CA TYR A 239 10.37 -15.22 -12.52
C TYR A 239 11.46 -16.14 -12.00
N ARG A 240 12.65 -15.59 -11.83
CA ARG A 240 13.76 -16.18 -11.08
C ARG A 240 14.34 -15.11 -10.16
N ASP A 241 14.22 -15.32 -8.85
CA ASP A 241 14.73 -14.38 -7.82
C ASP A 241 14.29 -12.91 -8.03
N ASN A 242 12.97 -12.70 -8.28
CA ASN A 242 12.32 -11.42 -8.60
C ASN A 242 12.62 -10.86 -10.01
N GLU A 243 13.45 -11.51 -10.81
CA GLU A 243 13.72 -11.07 -12.17
C GLU A 243 12.90 -11.85 -13.21
N LYS A 244 12.36 -11.13 -14.20
CA LYS A 244 11.69 -11.77 -15.35
C LYS A 244 12.68 -12.68 -16.10
N SER A 245 12.29 -13.91 -16.36
CA SER A 245 13.11 -14.94 -16.99
C SER A 245 12.35 -15.64 -18.13
N GLY A 246 13.07 -16.02 -19.20
CA GLY A 246 12.48 -16.79 -20.29
C GLY A 246 11.44 -16.03 -21.09
N LYS A 247 10.41 -16.77 -21.52
CA LYS A 247 9.36 -16.24 -22.39
C LYS A 247 8.25 -15.56 -21.58
N TRP A 248 7.92 -14.31 -21.95
CA TRP A 248 6.79 -13.54 -21.48
C TRP A 248 5.82 -13.29 -22.62
N THR A 249 4.54 -13.52 -22.41
CA THR A 249 3.49 -13.31 -23.40
C THR A 249 2.38 -12.48 -22.78
N ASN A 250 1.93 -11.47 -23.49
CA ASN A 250 0.78 -10.65 -23.13
C ASN A 250 -0.31 -10.82 -24.17
N TRP A 251 -1.57 -10.67 -23.73
CA TRP A 251 -2.77 -10.76 -24.56
C TRP A 251 -3.65 -9.53 -24.39
N TYR A 252 -4.43 -9.23 -25.39
CA TYR A 252 -5.53 -8.30 -25.33
C TYR A 252 -6.72 -8.90 -24.55
N PRO A 253 -7.64 -8.07 -24.01
CA PRO A 253 -8.79 -8.57 -23.22
C PRO A 253 -9.73 -9.54 -23.98
N TRP A 254 -9.67 -9.57 -25.31
CA TRP A 254 -10.42 -10.50 -26.15
C TRP A 254 -9.66 -11.79 -26.52
N GLY A 255 -8.45 -11.99 -25.94
CA GLY A 255 -7.72 -13.24 -25.99
C GLY A 255 -6.68 -13.37 -27.11
N TRP A 256 -6.44 -12.31 -27.88
CA TRP A 256 -5.37 -12.31 -28.88
C TRP A 256 -4.04 -11.82 -28.28
N ARG A 257 -2.91 -12.32 -28.82
CA ARG A 257 -1.59 -11.88 -28.34
C ARG A 257 -1.38 -10.39 -28.63
N SER A 258 -0.82 -9.68 -27.68
CA SER A 258 -0.38 -8.29 -27.86
C SER A 258 1.13 -8.21 -28.01
N TYR A 259 1.91 -8.83 -27.13
CA TYR A 259 3.35 -8.95 -27.33
C TYR A 259 3.96 -10.20 -26.70
N GLU A 260 5.12 -10.61 -27.22
CA GLU A 260 6.00 -11.63 -26.63
C GLU A 260 7.40 -11.06 -26.40
N LEU A 261 7.96 -11.33 -25.25
CA LEU A 261 9.35 -11.04 -24.91
C LEU A 261 10.02 -12.34 -24.47
N ASN A 262 11.10 -12.73 -25.10
CA ASN A 262 11.90 -13.88 -24.69
C ASN A 262 13.23 -13.40 -24.12
N LYS A 263 13.26 -13.23 -22.78
CA LYS A 263 14.41 -12.67 -22.05
C LYS A 263 15.48 -13.74 -21.83
N LYS A 264 16.70 -13.45 -22.28
CA LYS A 264 17.91 -14.25 -22.02
C LYS A 264 19.01 -13.29 -21.55
N GLU A 265 19.41 -13.40 -20.28
CA GLU A 265 20.46 -12.55 -19.69
C GLU A 265 20.44 -11.09 -20.20
N SER A 266 21.41 -10.73 -21.05
CA SER A 266 21.54 -9.39 -21.64
C SER A 266 20.80 -9.20 -22.96
N GLU A 267 20.25 -10.26 -23.54
CA GLU A 267 19.54 -10.23 -24.83
C GLU A 267 18.08 -10.67 -24.66
N SER A 268 17.17 -10.06 -25.42
CA SER A 268 15.75 -10.44 -25.43
C SER A 268 15.22 -10.38 -26.86
N ALA A 269 14.53 -11.42 -27.29
CA ALA A 269 13.73 -11.36 -28.50
C ALA A 269 12.35 -10.78 -28.18
N PHE A 270 11.86 -9.93 -29.04
CA PHE A 270 10.59 -9.21 -28.88
C PHE A 270 9.73 -9.36 -30.13
N ILE A 271 8.42 -9.57 -29.93
CA ILE A 271 7.41 -9.59 -30.99
C ILE A 271 6.18 -8.85 -30.50
N LEU A 272 5.65 -7.94 -31.30
CA LEU A 272 4.43 -7.20 -31.08
C LEU A 272 3.38 -7.58 -32.13
N TRP A 273 2.11 -7.65 -31.73
CA TRP A 273 0.99 -7.88 -32.63
C TRP A 273 -0.02 -6.75 -32.54
N PHE A 274 -0.67 -6.46 -33.65
CA PHE A 274 -1.90 -5.68 -33.67
C PHE A 274 -3.04 -6.48 -33.01
N ASP A 275 -4.11 -5.78 -32.74
CA ASP A 275 -5.32 -6.33 -32.11
C ASP A 275 -6.15 -7.25 -33.03
N ASP A 276 -5.73 -7.44 -34.30
CA ASP A 276 -6.27 -8.35 -35.32
C ASP A 276 -5.43 -9.62 -35.54
N GLN A 277 -4.42 -9.88 -34.70
CA GLN A 277 -3.45 -10.99 -34.75
C GLN A 277 -2.37 -10.86 -35.86
N GLN A 278 -2.34 -9.77 -36.62
CA GLN A 278 -1.22 -9.50 -37.52
C GLN A 278 0.00 -9.09 -36.67
N LYS A 279 1.20 -9.52 -37.10
CA LYS A 279 2.43 -8.99 -36.47
C LYS A 279 2.56 -7.51 -36.80
N SER A 280 2.88 -6.72 -35.78
CA SER A 280 3.19 -5.30 -35.92
C SER A 280 4.69 -5.07 -35.97
N SER A 281 5.46 -5.73 -35.11
CA SER A 281 6.92 -5.65 -35.16
C SER A 281 7.59 -6.87 -34.53
N GLU A 282 8.84 -7.12 -34.91
CA GLU A 282 9.72 -8.07 -34.23
C GLU A 282 11.18 -7.61 -34.28
N GLY A 283 11.94 -7.96 -33.24
CA GLY A 283 13.34 -7.62 -33.11
C GLY A 283 14.00 -8.13 -31.86
N PHE A 284 15.14 -7.55 -31.54
CA PHE A 284 15.94 -7.95 -30.39
C PHE A 284 16.34 -6.72 -29.58
N PHE A 285 16.34 -6.88 -28.26
CA PHE A 285 16.93 -5.93 -27.31
C PHE A 285 18.23 -6.50 -26.75
N LYS A 286 19.21 -5.63 -26.54
CA LYS A 286 20.42 -5.89 -25.79
C LYS A 286 20.62 -4.77 -24.76
N ASN A 287 20.68 -5.13 -23.49
CA ASN A 287 20.74 -4.15 -22.39
C ASN A 287 19.65 -3.08 -22.50
N ASN A 288 18.40 -3.50 -22.79
CA ASN A 288 17.21 -2.66 -22.99
C ASN A 288 17.29 -1.65 -24.15
N ARG A 289 18.18 -1.87 -25.12
CA ARG A 289 18.26 -1.09 -26.37
C ARG A 289 18.02 -2.03 -27.56
N GLU A 290 17.42 -1.51 -28.61
CA GLU A 290 17.23 -2.26 -29.85
C GLU A 290 18.60 -2.75 -30.35
N ASP A 291 18.66 -3.99 -30.82
CA ASP A 291 19.86 -4.62 -31.33
C ASP A 291 19.51 -5.60 -32.46
N LYS A 292 20.43 -5.85 -33.40
CA LYS A 292 20.19 -6.75 -34.50
C LYS A 292 19.07 -6.28 -35.42
N THR A 293 18.46 -7.23 -36.18
CA THR A 293 17.42 -6.94 -37.16
C THR A 293 16.08 -6.68 -36.48
N TRP A 294 15.45 -5.60 -36.90
CA TRP A 294 14.07 -5.26 -36.56
C TRP A 294 13.24 -5.18 -37.84
N VAL A 295 11.96 -5.62 -37.72
CA VAL A 295 10.99 -5.64 -38.82
C VAL A 295 9.67 -5.10 -38.30
N TRP A 296 9.03 -4.23 -39.09
CA TRP A 296 7.69 -3.70 -38.82
C TRP A 296 6.78 -4.02 -40.00
N TRP A 297 5.52 -4.27 -39.73
CA TRP A 297 4.46 -4.57 -40.69
C TRP A 297 3.26 -3.67 -40.48
N SER A 298 2.55 -3.36 -41.57
CA SER A 298 1.23 -2.74 -41.51
C SER A 298 0.15 -3.75 -41.04
N ARG A 299 -1.05 -3.26 -40.74
CA ARG A 299 -2.19 -4.14 -40.37
C ARG A 299 -2.56 -5.13 -41.47
N GLU A 300 -2.35 -4.77 -42.75
CA GLU A 300 -2.57 -5.64 -43.89
C GLU A 300 -1.48 -6.70 -44.06
N GLY A 301 -0.50 -6.76 -43.13
CA GLY A 301 0.60 -7.72 -43.15
C GLY A 301 1.71 -7.39 -44.15
N MET A 302 1.70 -6.20 -44.73
CA MET A 302 2.77 -5.75 -45.65
C MET A 302 3.96 -5.22 -44.85
N LEU A 303 5.17 -5.46 -45.41
CA LEU A 303 6.39 -4.92 -44.82
C LEU A 303 6.31 -3.39 -44.82
N ASP A 304 6.40 -2.79 -43.63
CA ASP A 304 6.44 -1.34 -43.46
C ASP A 304 7.88 -0.84 -43.44
N SER A 305 8.68 -1.40 -42.55
CA SER A 305 10.12 -1.11 -42.49
C SER A 305 10.92 -2.28 -41.94
N SER A 306 12.20 -2.34 -42.28
CA SER A 306 13.14 -3.29 -41.69
C SER A 306 14.56 -2.78 -41.73
N GLY A 307 15.37 -3.14 -40.75
CA GLY A 307 16.79 -2.76 -40.72
C GLY A 307 17.49 -3.33 -39.49
N VAL A 308 18.73 -2.94 -39.31
CA VAL A 308 19.58 -3.40 -38.22
C VAL A 308 19.82 -2.26 -37.25
N PHE A 309 19.70 -2.58 -35.96
CA PHE A 309 20.21 -1.74 -34.89
C PHE A 309 21.54 -2.29 -34.37
N ASP A 310 22.41 -1.40 -33.97
CA ASP A 310 23.59 -1.67 -33.16
C ASP A 310 23.45 -0.90 -31.85
N VAL A 311 23.04 -1.60 -30.78
CA VAL A 311 22.83 -1.09 -29.42
C VAL A 311 22.05 0.24 -29.39
N GLY A 312 20.86 0.25 -30.00
CA GLY A 312 19.92 1.39 -30.03
C GLY A 312 20.12 2.38 -31.17
N LEU A 313 21.12 2.18 -32.04
CA LEU A 313 21.35 3.03 -33.19
C LEU A 313 21.06 2.27 -34.50
N ARG A 314 20.32 2.90 -35.43
CA ARG A 314 20.13 2.33 -36.78
C ARG A 314 21.48 2.18 -37.44
N SER A 315 21.72 1.03 -38.07
CA SER A 315 22.98 0.69 -38.72
C SER A 315 22.76 -0.04 -40.04
N GLY A 316 23.62 0.22 -41.04
CA GLY A 316 23.57 -0.47 -42.31
C GLY A 316 22.33 -0.16 -43.14
N LYS A 317 21.89 -1.16 -43.92
CA LYS A 317 20.77 -1.02 -44.85
C LYS A 317 19.43 -1.10 -44.12
N TRP A 318 18.56 -0.14 -44.38
CA TRP A 318 17.16 -0.08 -43.96
C TRP A 318 16.24 -0.05 -45.16
N THR A 319 15.10 -0.70 -45.05
CA THR A 319 14.05 -0.73 -46.06
C THR A 319 12.80 -0.09 -45.46
N PHE A 320 12.16 0.79 -46.23
CA PHE A 320 10.93 1.48 -45.85
C PHE A 320 9.91 1.33 -46.98
N ARG A 321 8.62 1.34 -46.61
CA ARG A 321 7.54 1.42 -47.57
C ARG A 321 7.00 2.85 -47.62
N ASP A 322 6.95 3.41 -48.80
CA ASP A 322 6.18 4.63 -49.07
C ASP A 322 4.73 4.21 -49.36
N SER A 323 3.84 4.49 -48.40
CA SER A 323 2.42 4.10 -48.47
C SER A 323 1.67 4.87 -49.57
N GLU A 324 2.04 6.13 -49.87
CA GLU A 324 1.37 6.95 -50.88
C GLU A 324 1.79 6.56 -52.28
N ALA A 325 3.07 6.29 -52.48
CA ALA A 325 3.61 5.95 -53.80
C ALA A 325 3.61 4.43 -54.07
N ASN A 326 3.23 3.58 -53.11
CA ASN A 326 3.36 2.10 -53.15
C ASN A 326 4.76 1.65 -53.56
N LYS A 327 5.76 2.37 -53.10
CA LYS A 327 7.17 2.18 -53.41
C LYS A 327 7.94 1.68 -52.22
N GLN A 328 9.00 0.93 -52.46
CA GLN A 328 9.97 0.54 -51.46
C GLN A 328 11.16 1.48 -51.53
N LEU A 329 11.54 2.06 -50.38
CA LEU A 329 12.71 2.92 -50.23
C LEU A 329 13.81 2.15 -49.50
N GLU A 330 15.05 2.37 -49.85
CA GLU A 330 16.21 1.84 -49.12
C GLU A 330 17.04 3.00 -48.56
N GLY A 331 17.29 2.99 -47.27
CA GLY A 331 18.19 3.92 -46.62
C GLY A 331 19.42 3.21 -46.05
N ARG A 332 20.53 3.90 -45.99
CA ARG A 332 21.73 3.42 -45.30
C ARG A 332 22.06 4.31 -44.13
N TYR A 333 22.20 3.68 -42.99
CA TYR A 333 22.54 4.34 -41.74
C TYR A 333 23.96 4.03 -41.32
N GLU A 334 24.67 5.06 -40.83
CA GLU A 334 25.98 4.94 -40.19
C GLU A 334 25.88 5.64 -38.83
N ASN A 335 26.06 4.86 -37.72
CA ASN A 335 25.96 5.36 -36.35
C ASN A 335 24.63 6.11 -36.04
N GLY A 336 23.51 5.59 -36.52
CA GLY A 336 22.19 6.17 -36.33
C GLY A 336 21.82 7.32 -37.30
N VAL A 337 22.74 7.77 -38.10
CA VAL A 337 22.53 8.85 -39.08
C VAL A 337 22.27 8.26 -40.47
N LEU A 338 21.18 8.69 -41.11
CA LEU A 338 20.87 8.29 -42.48
C LEU A 338 21.90 8.92 -43.43
N SER A 339 22.71 8.09 -44.11
CA SER A 339 23.76 8.53 -45.01
C SER A 339 23.32 8.52 -46.49
N ASN A 340 22.30 7.71 -46.83
CA ASN A 340 21.76 7.62 -48.17
C ASN A 340 20.35 7.03 -48.17
N LEU A 341 19.44 7.56 -49.01
CA LEU A 341 18.08 7.05 -49.24
C LEU A 341 17.87 6.86 -50.75
N ILE A 342 17.44 5.68 -51.16
CA ILE A 342 17.24 5.31 -52.58
C ILE A 342 15.84 4.71 -52.75
N ALA A 343 15.07 5.19 -53.74
CA ALA A 343 13.81 4.58 -54.14
C ALA A 343 14.05 3.32 -54.99
N VAL A 344 13.70 2.14 -54.50
CA VAL A 344 14.00 0.85 -55.16
C VAL A 344 13.06 0.56 -56.35
N SER A 345 11.87 1.16 -56.41
CA SER A 345 10.90 0.93 -57.50
C SER A 345 11.21 1.67 -58.80
N ALA A 346 12.28 2.49 -58.84
CA ALA A 346 12.73 3.21 -60.06
C ALA A 346 13.90 2.51 -60.79
N LEU A 347 14.17 1.24 -60.49
CA LEU A 347 15.34 0.51 -61.02
C LEU A 347 15.38 0.33 -62.53
N ASN A 348 14.32 0.65 -63.29
CA ASN A 348 14.35 0.61 -64.76
C ASN A 348 14.79 1.92 -65.37
N ASP A 349 14.90 3.04 -64.64
CA ASP A 349 15.31 4.36 -65.13
C ASP A 349 16.31 5.08 -64.20
N PHE A 350 17.00 4.35 -63.30
CA PHE A 350 17.95 4.93 -62.34
C PHE A 350 19.21 5.46 -63.01
N ASP A 351 19.40 6.77 -62.98
CA ASP A 351 20.67 7.44 -63.36
C ASP A 351 21.39 7.85 -62.03
N PRO A 352 22.49 7.14 -61.65
CA PRO A 352 23.22 7.40 -60.42
C PRO A 352 23.85 8.79 -60.34
N LYS A 353 23.78 9.60 -61.40
CA LYS A 353 24.28 10.99 -61.44
C LYS A 353 23.17 12.03 -61.24
N LYS A 354 21.88 11.65 -61.36
CA LYS A 354 20.72 12.54 -61.21
C LYS A 354 19.90 12.33 -59.93
N ASP A 355 19.93 11.14 -59.40
CA ASP A 355 19.05 10.74 -58.27
C ASP A 355 19.80 10.70 -56.93
N GLN A 356 20.84 11.53 -56.80
CA GLN A 356 21.52 11.75 -55.51
C GLN A 356 20.74 12.80 -54.73
N TYR A 357 19.84 12.37 -53.91
CA TYR A 357 19.15 13.24 -52.94
C TYR A 357 20.10 13.54 -51.78
N ASP A 358 20.50 14.81 -51.67
CA ASP A 358 21.06 15.32 -50.42
C ASP A 358 19.96 15.21 -49.34
N VAL A 359 20.13 14.26 -48.42
CA VAL A 359 19.21 14.07 -47.28
C VAL A 359 19.39 15.26 -46.36
N ILE A 360 18.52 16.26 -46.48
CA ILE A 360 18.40 17.41 -45.58
C ILE A 360 17.10 17.30 -44.79
N ASP A 361 16.42 16.16 -44.75
CA ASP A 361 15.22 16.03 -43.93
C ASP A 361 15.57 15.45 -42.58
N ARG A 362 15.51 16.34 -41.61
CA ARG A 362 15.67 16.11 -40.17
C ARG A 362 14.37 15.64 -39.51
N GLU A 363 13.35 15.37 -40.28
CA GLU A 363 12.02 15.01 -39.84
C GLU A 363 11.69 13.60 -40.32
N TRP A 364 11.15 12.79 -39.45
CA TRP A 364 10.65 11.46 -39.76
C TRP A 364 9.22 11.32 -39.23
N THR A 365 8.29 10.92 -40.10
CA THR A 365 6.88 10.78 -39.77
C THR A 365 6.40 9.38 -40.15
N GLU A 366 5.74 8.69 -39.24
CA GLU A 366 4.93 7.51 -39.50
C GLU A 366 3.44 7.85 -39.41
N TRP A 367 2.65 7.11 -40.19
CA TRP A 367 1.23 7.31 -40.29
C TRP A 367 0.50 6.01 -39.95
N TYR A 368 -0.71 6.12 -39.37
CA TYR A 368 -1.65 5.02 -39.29
C TYR A 368 -2.24 4.72 -40.69
N SER A 369 -2.84 3.52 -40.83
CA SER A 369 -3.49 3.11 -42.09
C SER A 369 -4.69 3.97 -42.49
N ASN A 370 -5.26 4.74 -41.56
CA ASN A 370 -6.34 5.69 -41.80
C ASN A 370 -5.84 7.07 -42.25
N GLY A 371 -4.54 7.29 -42.37
CA GLY A 371 -3.93 8.54 -42.76
C GLY A 371 -3.62 9.53 -41.65
N GLU A 372 -3.92 9.18 -40.37
CA GLU A 372 -3.53 9.98 -39.21
C GLU A 372 -2.07 9.76 -38.84
N LYS A 373 -1.39 10.79 -38.32
CA LYS A 373 -0.02 10.66 -37.82
C LYS A 373 0.03 9.65 -36.70
N ARG A 374 1.10 8.83 -36.68
CA ARG A 374 1.39 7.89 -35.62
C ARG A 374 2.59 8.29 -34.79
N VAL A 375 3.67 8.69 -35.49
CA VAL A 375 4.95 9.12 -34.89
C VAL A 375 5.51 10.23 -35.72
N GLU A 376 6.06 11.25 -35.11
CA GLU A 376 6.86 12.28 -35.76
C GLU A 376 8.09 12.53 -34.90
N VAL A 377 9.26 12.51 -35.54
CA VAL A 377 10.55 12.79 -34.94
C VAL A 377 11.20 13.92 -35.69
N ILE A 378 11.50 15.01 -35.01
CA ILE A 378 12.16 16.17 -35.55
C ILE A 378 13.52 16.29 -34.86
N TYR A 379 14.62 16.18 -35.68
CA TYR A 379 15.98 16.39 -35.19
C TYR A 379 16.44 17.81 -35.44
N GLU A 380 16.88 18.49 -34.38
CA GLU A 380 17.54 19.80 -34.54
C GLU A 380 19.04 19.63 -34.86
N SER A 381 19.54 20.33 -35.85
CA SER A 381 20.96 20.31 -36.17
C SER A 381 21.75 21.29 -35.29
N GLY A 382 22.80 20.80 -34.73
CA GLY A 382 23.78 21.63 -34.06
C GLY A 382 25.01 20.83 -33.64
N GLY A 383 26.07 20.87 -34.45
CA GLY A 383 27.39 20.43 -34.05
C GLY A 383 27.72 18.97 -34.32
N GLU A 384 28.97 18.73 -34.69
CA GLU A 384 29.60 17.46 -35.07
C GLU A 384 29.02 16.24 -34.33
N SER A 385 28.45 15.30 -35.09
CA SER A 385 27.88 14.05 -34.62
C SER A 385 28.94 13.17 -33.95
N LYS A 386 29.07 13.27 -32.64
CA LYS A 386 29.65 12.21 -31.83
C LYS A 386 28.54 11.44 -31.17
N LEU A 387 28.43 10.17 -31.54
CA LEU A 387 27.61 9.09 -30.97
C LEU A 387 26.77 9.46 -29.72
N GLY A 388 25.44 9.42 -29.85
CA GLY A 388 24.51 9.44 -28.75
C GLY A 388 24.05 10.81 -28.24
N LYS A 389 24.18 11.87 -29.02
CA LYS A 389 23.79 13.23 -28.66
C LYS A 389 22.85 13.84 -29.70
N GLY A 390 21.68 13.27 -29.87
CA GLY A 390 20.60 13.87 -30.65
C GLY A 390 19.84 14.91 -29.83
N SER A 391 19.58 16.08 -30.45
CA SER A 391 18.58 17.04 -29.96
C SER A 391 17.36 16.97 -30.85
N GLY A 392 16.16 17.07 -30.31
CA GLY A 392 14.95 17.01 -31.13
C GLY A 392 13.69 16.70 -30.32
N THR A 393 12.57 16.60 -31.05
CA THR A 393 11.27 16.26 -30.47
C THR A 393 10.73 14.95 -31.00
N TRP A 394 10.00 14.22 -30.16
CA TRP A 394 9.32 12.98 -30.47
C TRP A 394 7.87 13.13 -30.12
N ASN A 395 6.99 13.02 -31.12
CA ASN A 395 5.56 13.13 -30.96
C ASN A 395 4.89 11.83 -31.41
N LEU A 396 3.95 11.35 -30.64
CA LEU A 396 3.15 10.18 -30.96
C LEU A 396 1.66 10.56 -30.89
N TRP A 397 0.86 9.93 -31.72
CA TRP A 397 -0.58 10.11 -31.80
C TRP A 397 -1.29 8.77 -31.59
N PHE A 398 -2.53 8.85 -31.19
CA PHE A 398 -3.48 7.74 -31.27
C PHE A 398 -4.05 7.60 -32.68
N GLU A 399 -4.63 6.46 -33.00
CA GLU A 399 -5.22 6.18 -34.32
C GLU A 399 -6.40 7.09 -34.67
N ASN A 400 -7.03 7.73 -33.68
CA ASN A 400 -8.08 8.74 -33.87
C ASN A 400 -7.54 10.15 -34.16
N GLY A 401 -6.22 10.31 -34.32
CA GLY A 401 -5.56 11.58 -34.62
C GLY A 401 -5.25 12.48 -33.42
N ASN A 402 -5.69 12.10 -32.21
CA ASN A 402 -5.34 12.84 -30.98
C ASN A 402 -3.89 12.58 -30.60
N GLU A 403 -3.22 13.59 -30.04
CA GLU A 403 -1.87 13.46 -29.50
C GLU A 403 -1.87 12.42 -28.35
N LYS A 404 -0.80 11.63 -28.24
CA LYS A 404 -0.57 10.62 -27.23
C LYS A 404 0.60 10.98 -26.32
N LEU A 405 1.69 11.48 -26.92
CA LEU A 405 2.94 11.76 -26.25
C LEU A 405 3.72 12.82 -27.00
N SER A 406 4.29 13.78 -26.29
CA SER A 406 5.29 14.72 -26.81
C SER A 406 6.48 14.76 -25.89
N GLN A 407 7.69 14.58 -26.45
CA GLN A 407 8.94 14.49 -25.71
C GLN A 407 10.02 15.30 -26.42
N SER A 408 10.90 15.94 -25.66
CA SER A 408 12.06 16.65 -26.20
C SER A 408 13.36 16.19 -25.55
N TYR A 409 14.43 16.24 -26.35
CA TYR A 409 15.76 15.82 -25.95
C TYR A 409 16.78 16.87 -26.38
N LEU A 410 17.76 17.12 -25.52
CA LEU A 410 18.92 17.96 -25.82
C LEU A 410 20.22 17.19 -25.58
N ASN A 411 21.04 17.02 -26.60
CA ASN A 411 22.30 16.26 -26.54
C ASN A 411 22.10 14.82 -25.98
N GLY A 412 20.99 14.16 -26.35
CA GLY A 412 20.65 12.80 -25.94
C GLY A 412 20.14 12.64 -24.51
N LYS A 413 19.84 13.75 -23.84
CA LYS A 413 19.23 13.75 -22.52
C LYS A 413 17.82 14.34 -22.61
N GLU A 414 16.95 13.89 -21.73
CA GLU A 414 15.61 14.44 -21.57
C GLU A 414 15.73 15.94 -21.23
N GLU A 415 14.95 16.78 -21.95
CA GLU A 415 14.96 18.23 -21.79
C GLU A 415 13.58 18.80 -22.11
N GLY A 416 13.18 19.88 -21.39
CA GLY A 416 11.95 20.60 -21.64
C GLY A 416 10.70 19.90 -21.12
N THR A 417 9.55 20.33 -21.60
CA THR A 417 8.24 19.81 -21.17
C THR A 417 7.90 18.55 -21.96
N TRP A 418 7.52 17.49 -21.22
CA TRP A 418 6.98 16.27 -21.76
C TRP A 418 5.50 16.19 -21.43
N SER A 419 4.67 15.83 -22.42
CA SER A 419 3.23 15.78 -22.27
C SER A 419 2.68 14.44 -22.76
N GLU A 420 1.75 13.89 -22.00
CA GLU A 420 0.97 12.70 -22.34
C GLU A 420 -0.51 13.05 -22.37
N TRP A 421 -1.26 12.43 -23.26
CA TRP A 421 -2.72 12.59 -23.38
C TRP A 421 -3.43 11.24 -23.32
N PHE A 422 -4.68 11.27 -22.93
CA PHE A 422 -5.61 10.16 -23.08
C PHE A 422 -6.05 10.04 -24.55
N GLU A 423 -6.57 8.91 -24.93
CA GLU A 423 -7.10 8.69 -26.30
C GLU A 423 -8.26 9.61 -26.65
N THR A 424 -8.98 10.12 -25.65
CA THR A 424 -10.01 11.14 -25.76
C THR A 424 -9.47 12.52 -26.16
N GLY A 425 -8.15 12.72 -26.12
CA GLY A 425 -7.49 14.01 -26.34
C GLY A 425 -7.35 14.88 -25.07
N ALA A 426 -7.88 14.43 -23.94
CA ALA A 426 -7.68 15.11 -22.65
C ALA A 426 -6.23 14.94 -22.17
N ASN A 427 -5.71 15.97 -21.48
CA ASN A 427 -4.39 15.89 -20.86
C ASN A 427 -4.35 14.75 -19.84
N LYS A 428 -3.23 14.00 -19.79
CA LYS A 428 -2.99 12.90 -18.86
C LYS A 428 -1.85 13.23 -17.91
N LYS A 429 -0.71 13.69 -18.46
CA LYS A 429 0.45 14.11 -17.67
C LYS A 429 1.22 15.21 -18.38
N GLU A 430 1.80 16.10 -17.58
CA GLU A 430 2.77 17.08 -18.02
C GLU A 430 3.88 17.22 -16.99
N TYR A 431 5.12 17.14 -17.41
CA TYR A 431 6.27 17.21 -16.52
C TYR A 431 7.50 17.72 -17.24
N ASN A 432 8.41 18.32 -16.49
CA ASN A 432 9.58 18.99 -17.05
C ASN A 432 10.87 18.24 -16.74
N TRP A 433 11.74 18.23 -17.75
CA TRP A 433 13.07 17.66 -17.66
C TRP A 433 14.13 18.73 -17.85
N SER A 434 15.24 18.60 -17.14
CA SER A 434 16.46 19.37 -17.42
C SER A 434 17.68 18.47 -17.29
N ASN A 435 18.47 18.41 -18.38
CA ASN A 435 19.73 17.65 -18.44
C ASN A 435 19.59 16.17 -18.02
N GLY A 436 18.44 15.53 -18.28
CA GLY A 436 18.15 14.12 -17.98
C GLY A 436 17.58 13.84 -16.58
N SER A 437 17.22 14.88 -15.82
CA SER A 437 16.57 14.77 -14.54
C SER A 437 15.23 15.50 -14.55
N LEU A 438 14.22 14.98 -13.86
CA LEU A 438 12.96 15.71 -13.64
C LEU A 438 13.24 17.02 -12.92
N ASN A 439 12.78 18.16 -13.47
CA ASN A 439 13.06 19.46 -12.90
C ASN A 439 11.98 20.48 -13.29
N GLY A 440 11.24 20.99 -12.31
CA GLY A 440 10.12 21.91 -12.48
C GLY A 440 8.77 21.25 -12.26
N LYS A 441 7.72 21.85 -12.81
CA LYS A 441 6.32 21.46 -12.55
C LYS A 441 6.03 20.05 -13.07
N TYR A 442 5.23 19.29 -12.29
CA TYR A 442 4.62 18.01 -12.63
C TYR A 442 3.11 18.12 -12.42
N THR A 443 2.33 17.71 -13.39
CA THR A 443 0.86 17.65 -13.29
C THR A 443 0.35 16.36 -13.93
N GLU A 444 -0.59 15.72 -13.27
CA GLU A 444 -1.33 14.55 -13.76
C GLU A 444 -2.83 14.86 -13.70
N TRP A 445 -3.62 14.42 -14.67
CA TRP A 445 -5.07 14.63 -14.74
C TRP A 445 -5.82 13.32 -14.77
N TYR A 446 -7.04 13.35 -14.33
CA TYR A 446 -8.04 12.33 -14.64
C TYR A 446 -8.50 12.46 -16.09
N GLU A 447 -9.03 11.41 -16.67
CA GLU A 447 -9.59 11.45 -18.04
C GLU A 447 -10.80 12.39 -18.16
N SER A 448 -11.45 12.74 -17.06
CA SER A 448 -12.48 13.78 -16.97
C SER A 448 -11.96 15.20 -17.21
N GLY A 449 -10.63 15.40 -17.17
CA GLY A 449 -9.97 16.70 -17.32
C GLY A 449 -9.65 17.41 -16.00
N GLU A 450 -10.13 16.89 -14.86
CA GLU A 450 -9.78 17.43 -13.53
C GLU A 450 -8.35 17.06 -13.17
N GLU A 451 -7.64 17.96 -12.47
CA GLU A 451 -6.31 17.68 -11.95
C GLU A 451 -6.37 16.51 -10.96
N LYS A 452 -5.39 15.60 -11.03
CA LYS A 452 -5.25 14.45 -10.16
C LYS A 452 -4.08 14.62 -9.20
N ILE A 453 -2.94 15.06 -9.71
CA ILE A 453 -1.72 15.32 -8.93
C ILE A 453 -1.02 16.53 -9.52
N GLU A 454 -0.56 17.44 -8.66
CA GLU A 454 0.36 18.51 -9.02
C GLU A 454 1.50 18.64 -8.01
N GLY A 455 2.67 19.06 -8.47
CA GLY A 455 3.84 19.27 -7.63
C GLY A 455 5.04 19.73 -8.45
N GLU A 456 6.20 19.74 -7.83
CA GLU A 456 7.45 20.13 -8.46
C GLU A 456 8.57 19.14 -8.16
N TYR A 457 9.47 18.99 -9.14
CA TYR A 457 10.73 18.29 -8.99
C TYR A 457 11.91 19.27 -9.06
N SER A 458 12.97 18.97 -8.32
CA SER A 458 14.28 19.60 -8.45
C SER A 458 15.34 18.52 -8.53
N GLU A 459 16.11 18.50 -9.63
CA GLU A 459 17.19 17.51 -9.87
C GLU A 459 16.77 16.05 -9.68
N GLY A 460 15.52 15.70 -10.07
CA GLY A 460 14.96 14.37 -9.96
C GLY A 460 14.27 14.05 -8.63
N SER A 461 14.34 14.94 -7.65
CA SER A 461 13.73 14.78 -6.33
C SER A 461 12.48 15.64 -6.20
N LYS A 462 11.45 15.14 -5.51
CA LYS A 462 10.26 15.94 -5.17
C LYS A 462 10.66 17.13 -4.30
N THR A 463 10.09 18.31 -4.58
CA THR A 463 10.31 19.53 -3.80
C THR A 463 9.01 20.33 -3.68
N GLY A 464 8.93 21.22 -2.67
CA GLY A 464 7.76 22.05 -2.46
C GLY A 464 6.49 21.27 -2.09
N SER A 465 5.35 21.82 -2.43
CA SER A 465 4.03 21.26 -2.13
C SER A 465 3.55 20.33 -3.25
N TRP A 466 3.12 19.14 -2.89
CA TRP A 466 2.46 18.16 -3.74
C TRP A 466 1.01 18.03 -3.34
N THR A 467 0.10 18.24 -4.27
CA THR A 467 -1.35 18.12 -4.06
C THR A 467 -1.92 16.98 -4.87
N GLU A 468 -2.66 16.09 -4.23
CA GLU A 468 -3.49 15.08 -4.89
C GLU A 468 -4.96 15.47 -4.75
N TYR A 469 -5.75 15.24 -5.79
CA TYR A 469 -7.17 15.58 -5.84
C TYR A 469 -8.01 14.32 -6.04
N PHE A 470 -9.25 14.36 -5.58
CA PHE A 470 -10.28 13.41 -5.99
C PHE A 470 -10.77 13.74 -7.42
N VAL A 471 -11.40 12.75 -8.06
CA VAL A 471 -12.03 12.96 -9.40
C VAL A 471 -13.12 14.04 -9.39
N SER A 472 -13.61 14.43 -8.22
CA SER A 472 -14.54 15.56 -8.03
C SER A 472 -13.87 16.93 -8.08
N GLY A 473 -12.52 17.00 -8.16
CA GLY A 473 -11.73 18.23 -8.09
C GLY A 473 -11.40 18.72 -6.68
N GLU A 474 -11.94 18.08 -5.63
CA GLU A 474 -11.61 18.41 -4.25
C GLU A 474 -10.24 17.85 -3.85
N LYS A 475 -9.53 18.55 -2.94
CA LYS A 475 -8.23 18.09 -2.45
C LYS A 475 -8.37 16.78 -1.68
N LYS A 476 -7.50 15.83 -2.01
CA LYS A 476 -7.34 14.53 -1.32
C LYS A 476 -6.18 14.57 -0.36
N SER A 477 -5.02 15.08 -0.78
CA SER A 477 -3.87 15.32 0.09
C SER A 477 -3.08 16.54 -0.33
N VAL A 478 -2.38 17.15 0.62
CA VAL A 478 -1.29 18.10 0.40
C VAL A 478 -0.10 17.64 1.21
N GLU A 479 1.02 17.45 0.53
CA GLU A 479 2.27 16.91 1.05
C GLU A 479 3.41 17.87 0.69
N SER A 480 4.32 18.14 1.60
CA SER A 480 5.48 18.99 1.35
C SER A 480 6.77 18.18 1.36
N TYR A 481 7.69 18.52 0.46
CA TYR A 481 8.97 17.84 0.30
C TYR A 481 10.12 18.83 0.22
N GLU A 482 11.27 18.41 0.72
CA GLU A 482 12.55 19.11 0.57
C GLU A 482 13.63 18.07 0.24
N ASP A 483 14.32 18.24 -0.90
CA ASP A 483 15.32 17.30 -1.43
C ASP A 483 14.83 15.83 -1.51
N GLY A 484 13.57 15.63 -1.89
CA GLY A 484 12.93 14.32 -1.99
C GLY A 484 12.46 13.71 -0.67
N LEU A 485 12.73 14.35 0.45
CA LEU A 485 12.30 13.90 1.77
C LEU A 485 11.02 14.62 2.21
N PRO A 486 10.08 13.92 2.83
CA PRO A 486 8.95 14.55 3.50
C PRO A 486 9.37 15.67 4.44
N SER A 487 8.72 16.84 4.33
CA SER A 487 9.03 18.04 5.13
C SER A 487 7.76 18.87 5.33
N GLY A 488 7.65 19.56 6.47
CA GLY A 488 6.52 20.43 6.77
C GLY A 488 5.22 19.72 7.10
N GLU A 489 4.12 20.43 6.99
CA GLU A 489 2.78 19.93 7.30
C GLU A 489 2.20 19.13 6.12
N TRP A 490 1.68 17.96 6.43
CA TRP A 490 0.94 17.10 5.51
C TRP A 490 -0.51 16.98 5.96
N THR A 491 -1.43 17.15 5.04
CA THR A 491 -2.86 17.06 5.32
C THR A 491 -3.55 16.17 4.30
N GLU A 492 -4.41 15.28 4.78
CA GLU A 492 -5.32 14.47 3.96
C GLU A 492 -6.78 14.85 4.27
N TRP A 493 -7.66 14.70 3.28
CA TRP A 493 -9.09 14.92 3.39
C TRP A 493 -9.90 13.71 2.94
N TYR A 494 -11.09 13.62 3.45
CA TYR A 494 -12.13 12.75 2.93
C TYR A 494 -12.76 13.37 1.67
N ALA A 495 -13.44 12.53 0.86
CA ALA A 495 -14.14 12.99 -0.35
C ALA A 495 -15.30 14.00 -0.09
N ASN A 496 -15.71 14.17 1.16
CA ASN A 496 -16.67 15.20 1.59
C ASN A 496 -16.00 16.49 2.07
N ASN A 497 -14.71 16.66 1.78
CA ASN A 497 -13.88 17.83 2.11
C ASN A 497 -13.60 18.03 3.62
N ASN A 498 -13.99 17.09 4.49
CA ASN A 498 -13.58 17.10 5.88
C ASN A 498 -12.13 16.62 6.00
N SER A 499 -11.36 17.22 6.92
CA SER A 499 -10.01 16.74 7.23
C SER A 499 -10.05 15.29 7.67
N LYS A 500 -9.07 14.50 7.22
CA LYS A 500 -8.89 13.10 7.59
C LYS A 500 -7.69 12.91 8.49
N GLN A 501 -6.56 13.50 8.11
CA GLN A 501 -5.31 13.41 8.84
C GLN A 501 -4.47 14.66 8.66
N GLN A 502 -3.76 15.07 9.70
CA GLN A 502 -2.75 16.13 9.68
C GLN A 502 -1.52 15.68 10.47
N ALA A 503 -0.36 15.85 9.88
CA ALA A 503 0.92 15.42 10.43
C ALA A 503 2.04 16.38 10.04
N ASN A 504 3.13 16.40 10.78
CA ASN A 504 4.31 17.22 10.47
C ASN A 504 5.55 16.34 10.26
N TRP A 505 6.37 16.75 9.29
CA TRP A 505 7.57 16.04 8.90
C TRP A 505 8.78 16.98 8.94
N GLU A 506 9.92 16.47 9.34
CA GLU A 506 11.20 17.16 9.29
C GLU A 506 12.27 16.21 8.74
N SER A 507 12.85 16.56 7.59
CA SER A 507 13.91 15.76 6.92
C SER A 507 13.56 14.27 6.77
N GLY A 508 12.32 13.96 6.39
CA GLY A 508 11.86 12.59 6.19
C GLY A 508 11.43 11.84 7.45
N VAL A 509 11.45 12.51 8.61
CA VAL A 509 11.05 11.94 9.90
C VAL A 509 9.76 12.60 10.37
N LEU A 510 8.78 11.80 10.77
CA LEU A 510 7.52 12.28 11.33
C LEU A 510 7.78 12.88 12.71
N THR A 511 7.31 14.12 12.94
CA THR A 511 7.51 14.86 14.19
C THR A 511 6.36 15.82 14.47
N GLY A 512 6.27 16.36 15.70
CA GLY A 512 5.29 17.36 16.10
C GLY A 512 3.88 16.80 16.24
N LYS A 513 2.89 17.63 15.97
CA LYS A 513 1.50 17.31 16.21
C LYS A 513 0.96 16.36 15.15
N TRP A 514 0.23 15.31 15.61
CA TRP A 514 -0.56 14.39 14.82
C TRP A 514 -2.05 14.55 15.15
N THR A 515 -2.90 14.65 14.15
CA THR A 515 -4.35 14.71 14.34
C THR A 515 -5.06 13.90 13.26
N GLU A 516 -6.01 13.08 13.65
CA GLU A 516 -6.95 12.39 12.75
C GLU A 516 -8.39 12.82 13.05
N TRP A 517 -9.26 12.70 12.06
CA TRP A 517 -10.68 12.99 12.16
C TRP A 517 -11.51 11.85 11.59
N TYR A 518 -12.71 11.72 12.08
CA TYR A 518 -13.77 10.95 11.44
C TYR A 518 -14.29 11.65 10.19
N SER A 519 -14.97 10.91 9.31
CA SER A 519 -15.51 11.46 8.04
C SER A 519 -16.60 12.52 8.25
N ASP A 520 -17.18 12.63 9.43
CA ASP A 520 -18.13 13.69 9.82
C ASP A 520 -17.45 15.00 10.26
N GLY A 521 -16.11 15.00 10.37
CA GLY A 521 -15.28 16.14 10.75
C GLY A 521 -14.97 16.24 12.24
N GLN A 522 -15.44 15.32 13.08
CA GLN A 522 -15.04 15.26 14.48
C GLN A 522 -13.65 14.65 14.61
N LYS A 523 -12.86 15.12 15.61
CA LYS A 523 -11.55 14.52 15.90
C LYS A 523 -11.72 13.09 16.36
N SER A 524 -10.84 12.20 15.88
CA SER A 524 -10.73 10.82 16.34
C SER A 524 -9.50 10.59 17.21
N ILE A 525 -8.36 11.21 16.85
CA ILE A 525 -7.09 11.08 17.58
C ILE A 525 -6.33 12.40 17.53
N GLU A 526 -5.64 12.76 18.62
CA GLU A 526 -4.69 13.88 18.65
C GLU A 526 -3.53 13.55 19.61
N GLY A 527 -2.30 13.84 19.21
CA GLY A 527 -1.11 13.64 20.04
C GLY A 527 0.14 14.26 19.44
N GLU A 528 1.27 14.01 20.08
CA GLU A 528 2.58 14.47 19.67
C GLU A 528 3.47 13.29 19.22
N VAL A 529 4.24 13.50 18.17
CA VAL A 529 5.21 12.54 17.63
C VAL A 529 6.60 13.13 17.68
N GLU A 530 7.59 12.36 18.05
CA GLU A 530 9.01 12.74 18.05
C GLU A 530 9.83 11.56 17.52
N GLU A 531 10.66 11.81 16.53
CA GLU A 531 11.49 10.79 15.84
C GLU A 531 10.67 9.58 15.33
N GLY A 532 9.45 9.82 14.84
CA GLY A 532 8.56 8.77 14.32
C GLY A 532 7.87 7.92 15.41
N LEU A 533 7.96 8.33 16.66
CA LEU A 533 7.34 7.66 17.79
C LEU A 533 6.38 8.61 18.52
N ALA A 534 5.23 8.09 18.95
CA ALA A 534 4.30 8.87 19.73
C ALA A 534 4.90 9.31 21.07
N THR A 535 4.74 10.56 21.46
CA THR A 535 5.23 11.15 22.74
C THR A 535 4.13 12.02 23.35
N GLY A 536 4.37 12.52 24.56
CA GLY A 536 3.48 13.48 25.19
C GLY A 536 2.10 12.91 25.57
N ASN A 537 1.07 13.75 25.57
CA ASN A 537 -0.30 13.41 25.89
C ASN A 537 -1.08 13.13 24.61
N TRP A 538 -1.76 11.97 24.56
CA TRP A 538 -2.61 11.56 23.45
C TRP A 538 -4.07 11.52 23.89
N ILE A 539 -4.96 11.90 22.99
CA ILE A 539 -6.39 11.93 23.22
C ILE A 539 -7.07 11.20 22.07
N ASP A 540 -7.91 10.24 22.40
CA ASP A 540 -8.83 9.58 21.47
C ASP A 540 -10.26 10.06 21.74
N TRP A 541 -11.07 10.14 20.69
CA TRP A 541 -12.50 10.44 20.79
C TRP A 541 -13.32 9.35 20.10
N TYR A 542 -14.52 9.14 20.60
CA TYR A 542 -15.54 8.39 19.89
C TYR A 542 -16.16 9.24 18.78
N ALA A 543 -16.85 8.58 17.85
CA ALA A 543 -17.53 9.25 16.73
C ALA A 543 -18.66 10.21 17.16
N ASP A 544 -19.13 10.12 18.40
CA ASP A 544 -20.09 11.07 18.98
C ASP A 544 -19.43 12.34 19.58
N GLY A 545 -18.09 12.42 19.47
CA GLY A 545 -17.30 13.57 19.97
C GLY A 545 -16.96 13.49 21.46
N THR A 546 -17.38 12.45 22.19
CA THR A 546 -16.96 12.25 23.58
C THR A 546 -15.53 11.70 23.62
N LYS A 547 -14.74 12.10 24.63
CA LYS A 547 -13.40 11.56 24.82
C LYS A 547 -13.48 10.09 25.20
N SER A 548 -12.79 9.21 24.47
CA SER A 548 -12.64 7.80 24.83
C SER A 548 -11.40 7.55 25.68
N PHE A 549 -10.37 8.37 25.51
CA PHE A 549 -9.13 8.26 26.25
C PHE A 549 -8.34 9.57 26.27
N GLU A 550 -7.57 9.78 27.36
CA GLU A 550 -6.55 10.83 27.46
C GLU A 550 -5.41 10.34 28.35
N GLY A 551 -4.16 10.33 27.88
CA GLY A 551 -3.02 9.85 28.66
C GLY A 551 -1.67 9.96 27.96
N THR A 552 -0.62 9.62 28.73
CA THR A 552 0.77 9.66 28.25
C THR A 552 1.36 8.26 28.17
N PRO A 553 2.34 8.01 27.27
CA PRO A 553 2.92 6.69 27.00
C PRO A 553 3.67 6.00 28.15
N LYS A 554 3.75 6.60 29.33
CA LYS A 554 4.66 6.15 30.41
C LYS A 554 4.05 5.19 31.43
N ARG A 555 2.76 4.82 31.36
CA ARG A 555 2.11 3.94 32.34
C ARG A 555 1.83 2.55 31.77
N SER A 556 2.06 1.52 32.59
CA SER A 556 1.96 0.10 32.21
C SER A 556 0.57 -0.35 31.71
N VAL A 557 -0.50 0.33 32.12
CA VAL A 557 -1.90 0.04 31.74
C VAL A 557 -2.22 0.55 30.32
N GLU A 558 -1.45 1.50 29.80
CA GLU A 558 -1.65 2.18 28.53
C GLU A 558 -0.77 1.62 27.38
N LYS A 559 0.05 0.61 27.68
CA LYS A 559 1.03 0.05 26.74
C LYS A 559 0.40 -0.45 25.42
N GLU A 560 -0.80 -1.02 25.48
CA GLU A 560 -1.49 -1.53 24.30
C GLU A 560 -2.00 -0.41 23.36
N ARG A 561 -2.57 0.66 23.93
CA ARG A 561 -2.98 1.85 23.14
C ARG A 561 -1.77 2.54 22.52
N TRP A 562 -0.68 2.62 23.27
CA TRP A 562 0.60 3.10 22.81
C TRP A 562 1.14 2.32 21.61
N THR A 563 1.05 1.01 21.63
CA THR A 563 1.42 0.14 20.52
C THR A 563 0.53 0.43 19.30
N LYS A 564 -0.80 0.54 19.47
CA LYS A 564 -1.73 0.90 18.38
C LYS A 564 -1.40 2.26 17.76
N TRP A 565 -1.05 3.28 18.55
CA TRP A 565 -0.69 4.60 18.02
C TRP A 565 0.63 4.55 17.25
N ASN A 566 1.65 3.86 17.78
CA ASN A 566 2.91 3.69 17.07
C ASN A 566 2.74 2.88 15.79
N GLU A 567 1.88 1.87 15.77
CA GLU A 567 1.53 1.13 14.55
C GLU A 567 0.84 2.02 13.52
N LYS A 568 -0.10 2.88 13.91
CA LYS A 568 -0.73 3.85 13.01
C LYS A 568 0.29 4.83 12.43
N ILE A 569 1.18 5.36 13.27
CA ILE A 569 2.27 6.24 12.87
C ILE A 569 3.19 5.50 11.89
N GLN A 570 3.61 4.27 12.20
CA GLN A 570 4.47 3.48 11.35
C GLN A 570 3.82 3.14 10.01
N ASN A 571 2.55 2.75 10.01
CA ASN A 571 1.77 2.51 8.79
C ASN A 571 1.68 3.76 7.92
N SER A 572 1.52 4.94 8.52
CA SER A 572 1.54 6.21 7.78
C SER A 572 2.91 6.49 7.17
N ILE A 573 3.99 6.26 7.91
CA ILE A 573 5.38 6.38 7.42
C ILE A 573 5.62 5.43 6.25
N ASP A 574 5.24 4.16 6.37
CA ASP A 574 5.50 3.13 5.37
C ASP A 574 4.64 3.30 4.11
N SER A 575 3.44 3.88 4.23
CA SER A 575 2.58 4.20 3.08
C SER A 575 3.12 5.34 2.21
N LYS A 576 4.08 6.11 2.73
CA LYS A 576 4.64 7.32 2.09
C LYS A 576 6.08 7.12 1.58
N LYS A 577 6.70 5.95 1.87
CA LYS A 577 7.96 5.51 1.26
C LYS A 577 7.72 4.82 -0.09
#